data_8022e2be869f8288e2fc9a9d907189f9
#
_entry.id   8022e2be869f8288e2fc9a9d907189f9
#
_cell.length_a   1.000
_cell.length_b   1.000
_cell.length_c   1.000
_cell.angle_alpha   90.00
_cell.angle_beta   90.00
_cell.angle_gamma   90.00
#
_symmetry.space_group_name_H-M   'P 1'
#
loop_
_entity.id
_entity.type
_entity.pdbx_description
1 polymer ?
#
loop_
_entity_poly.entity_id
_entity_poly.type
_entity_poly.pdbx_seq_one_letter_code
_entity_poly.pdbx_strand_id
1 'polypeptide(L)'
;MDTVRNQAKDAEKATGYNIVAAINADFFNMSNGAPAGALVMNGKVYNKANGEPYFAILKDGTPVIREYNVPLDDVQEAVGRSNILVKNGKVLDFGGSGAYGTGVNPRTVIGIKPDGKVVTLVNDGRNAPISYGRSFQELADIMESMGCETALNLDDGGSTTFHPKPQKTSTHPRKIANIKK
;
A
#
# COMPACT_ATOMS: atom_id res chain seq x y z
N MET A 1 -5.93 -16.05 -10.42
CA MET A 1 -5.05 -14.91 -10.08
C MET A 1 -5.04 -13.98 -11.28
N ASP A 2 -5.17 -12.67 -11.08
CA ASP A 2 -5.25 -11.71 -12.18
C ASP A 2 -4.38 -10.48 -11.89
N THR A 3 -4.05 -9.71 -12.92
CA THR A 3 -3.20 -8.53 -12.80
C THR A 3 -3.95 -7.37 -12.13
N VAL A 4 -3.22 -6.49 -11.42
CA VAL A 4 -3.77 -5.25 -10.85
C VAL A 4 -4.57 -4.45 -11.89
N ARG A 5 -4.07 -4.40 -13.12
CA ARG A 5 -4.74 -3.73 -14.25
C ARG A 5 -6.12 -4.32 -14.58
N ASN A 6 -6.23 -5.64 -14.63
CA ASN A 6 -7.48 -6.32 -14.95
C ASN A 6 -8.47 -6.20 -13.80
N GLN A 7 -7.98 -6.38 -12.56
CA GLN A 7 -8.79 -6.20 -11.35
C GLN A 7 -9.37 -4.78 -11.27
N ALA A 8 -8.59 -3.74 -11.60
CA ALA A 8 -9.09 -2.37 -11.67
C ALA A 8 -10.22 -2.21 -12.68
N LYS A 9 -10.08 -2.80 -13.90
CA LYS A 9 -11.14 -2.76 -14.92
C LYS A 9 -12.41 -3.48 -14.49
N ASP A 10 -12.25 -4.63 -13.83
CA ASP A 10 -13.39 -5.42 -13.36
C ASP A 10 -14.10 -4.72 -12.19
N ALA A 11 -13.35 -4.08 -11.29
CA ALA A 11 -13.91 -3.24 -10.24
C ALA A 11 -14.69 -2.04 -10.82
N GLU A 12 -14.18 -1.36 -11.86
CA GLU A 12 -14.92 -0.29 -12.55
C GLU A 12 -16.25 -0.79 -13.11
N LYS A 13 -16.26 -1.96 -13.76
CA LYS A 13 -17.50 -2.56 -14.30
C LYS A 13 -18.49 -2.94 -13.21
N ALA A 14 -17.99 -3.49 -12.09
CA ALA A 14 -18.83 -3.98 -11.00
C ALA A 14 -19.41 -2.85 -10.16
N THR A 15 -18.68 -1.75 -9.96
CA THR A 15 -19.07 -0.65 -9.05
C THR A 15 -19.58 0.59 -9.76
N GLY A 16 -19.26 0.76 -11.05
CA GLY A 16 -19.49 2.01 -11.77
C GLY A 16 -18.56 3.16 -11.36
N TYR A 17 -17.60 2.93 -10.47
CA TYR A 17 -16.64 3.94 -10.05
C TYR A 17 -15.59 4.20 -11.13
N ASN A 18 -15.13 5.44 -11.21
CA ASN A 18 -14.01 5.81 -12.06
C ASN A 18 -12.70 5.59 -11.29
N ILE A 19 -12.04 4.44 -11.50
CA ILE A 19 -10.77 4.13 -10.86
C ILE A 19 -9.65 4.91 -11.54
N VAL A 20 -9.00 5.80 -10.81
CA VAL A 20 -7.92 6.68 -11.33
C VAL A 20 -6.53 6.06 -11.24
N ALA A 21 -6.34 5.14 -10.31
CA ALA A 21 -5.10 4.38 -10.14
C ALA A 21 -5.35 3.08 -9.37
N ALA A 22 -4.48 2.09 -9.55
CA ALA A 22 -4.48 0.85 -8.78
C ALA A 22 -3.04 0.43 -8.45
N ILE A 23 -2.86 -0.19 -7.30
CA ILE A 23 -1.60 -0.74 -6.80
C ILE A 23 -1.81 -2.18 -6.34
N ASN A 24 -0.73 -2.96 -6.21
CA ASN A 24 -0.77 -4.20 -5.44
C ASN A 24 -0.97 -3.91 -3.95
N ALA A 25 -1.48 -4.86 -3.21
CA ALA A 25 -1.76 -4.67 -1.78
C ALA A 25 -1.15 -5.76 -0.91
N ASP A 26 -1.89 -6.82 -0.60
CA ASP A 26 -1.50 -7.79 0.42
C ASP A 26 -0.66 -8.94 -0.13
N PHE A 27 0.11 -9.56 0.76
CA PHE A 27 0.69 -10.87 0.54
C PHE A 27 -0.42 -11.92 0.41
N PHE A 28 -0.16 -12.96 -0.36
CA PHE A 28 -1.14 -14.01 -0.59
C PHE A 28 -0.48 -15.40 -0.66
N ASN A 29 -1.25 -16.42 -0.42
CA ASN A 29 -0.81 -17.81 -0.57
C ASN A 29 -0.69 -18.15 -2.05
N MET A 30 0.52 -18.45 -2.52
CA MET A 30 0.83 -18.77 -3.91
C MET A 30 0.09 -20.01 -4.45
N SER A 31 -0.33 -20.92 -3.59
CA SER A 31 -0.99 -22.17 -4.02
C SER A 31 -2.48 -22.00 -4.30
N ASN A 32 -3.15 -21.06 -3.61
CA ASN A 32 -4.60 -20.94 -3.69
C ASN A 32 -5.10 -19.48 -3.84
N GLY A 33 -4.19 -18.48 -3.83
CA GLY A 33 -4.52 -17.08 -3.95
C GLY A 33 -5.19 -16.44 -2.73
N ALA A 34 -5.27 -17.17 -1.59
CA ALA A 34 -5.90 -16.63 -0.39
C ALA A 34 -5.07 -15.47 0.19
N PRO A 35 -5.71 -14.37 0.63
CA PRO A 35 -5.02 -13.24 1.25
C PRO A 35 -4.35 -13.68 2.55
N ALA A 36 -3.17 -13.15 2.84
CA ALA A 36 -2.43 -13.49 4.04
C ALA A 36 -2.81 -12.58 5.23
N GLY A 37 -3.21 -11.35 4.98
CA GLY A 37 -3.61 -10.36 5.99
C GLY A 37 -5.10 -10.05 5.98
N ALA A 38 -5.47 -8.94 6.59
CA ALA A 38 -6.86 -8.47 6.60
C ALA A 38 -7.39 -8.24 5.20
N LEU A 39 -8.58 -8.75 4.91
CA LEU A 39 -9.34 -8.42 3.71
C LEU A 39 -10.81 -8.17 4.07
N VAL A 40 -11.23 -6.92 3.91
CA VAL A 40 -12.64 -6.50 4.03
C VAL A 40 -13.02 -5.80 2.74
N MET A 41 -14.17 -6.17 2.18
CA MET A 41 -14.73 -5.52 1.00
C MET A 41 -16.21 -5.24 1.23
N ASN A 42 -16.64 -4.00 1.05
CA ASN A 42 -18.01 -3.55 1.29
C ASN A 42 -18.53 -3.94 2.69
N GLY A 43 -17.71 -3.81 3.72
CA GLY A 43 -18.04 -4.16 5.11
C GLY A 43 -18.12 -5.66 5.42
N LYS A 44 -17.84 -6.52 4.42
CA LYS A 44 -17.80 -7.98 4.61
C LYS A 44 -16.36 -8.45 4.82
N VAL A 45 -16.12 -9.13 5.93
CA VAL A 45 -14.81 -9.71 6.26
C VAL A 45 -14.60 -11.00 5.47
N TYR A 46 -13.58 -11.02 4.62
CA TYR A 46 -13.14 -12.21 3.87
C TYR A 46 -11.96 -12.89 4.54
N ASN A 47 -11.07 -12.11 5.17
CA ASN A 47 -9.99 -12.62 5.99
C ASN A 47 -9.72 -11.67 7.17
N LYS A 48 -9.38 -12.24 8.33
CA LYS A 48 -9.07 -11.47 9.54
C LYS A 48 -7.61 -11.00 9.53
N ALA A 49 -7.32 -9.97 10.33
CA ALA A 49 -5.98 -9.38 10.41
C ALA A 49 -4.89 -10.30 10.98
N ASN A 50 -5.24 -11.36 11.69
CA ASN A 50 -4.33 -12.37 12.25
C ASN A 50 -3.14 -11.78 13.05
N GLY A 51 -3.37 -10.65 13.75
CA GLY A 51 -2.35 -9.99 14.54
C GLY A 51 -1.37 -9.11 13.76
N GLU A 52 -1.60 -8.87 12.48
CA GLU A 52 -0.74 -8.04 11.63
C GLU A 52 -1.37 -6.67 11.37
N PRO A 53 -0.55 -5.62 11.15
CA PRO A 53 -1.05 -4.31 10.77
C PRO A 53 -1.77 -4.33 9.43
N TYR A 54 -2.75 -3.45 9.27
CA TYR A 54 -3.49 -3.31 8.02
C TYR A 54 -3.93 -1.87 7.77
N PHE A 55 -4.08 -1.52 6.50
CA PHE A 55 -4.74 -0.29 6.08
C PHE A 55 -6.24 -0.54 5.94
N ALA A 56 -7.05 0.41 6.39
CA ALA A 56 -8.50 0.34 6.25
C ALA A 56 -9.13 1.70 5.94
N ILE A 57 -10.32 1.63 5.33
CA ILE A 57 -11.29 2.73 5.28
C ILE A 57 -12.44 2.33 6.17
N LEU A 58 -12.76 3.16 7.15
CA LEU A 58 -13.88 2.93 8.05
C LEU A 58 -15.22 3.21 7.36
N LYS A 59 -16.33 2.79 7.97
CA LYS A 59 -17.69 3.02 7.45
C LYS A 59 -18.05 4.50 7.34
N ASP A 60 -17.40 5.37 8.08
CA ASP A 60 -17.54 6.83 7.98
C ASP A 60 -16.63 7.47 6.92
N GLY A 61 -15.84 6.66 6.20
CA GLY A 61 -14.89 7.11 5.19
C GLY A 61 -13.50 7.47 5.72
N THR A 62 -13.24 7.36 7.02
CA THR A 62 -11.94 7.69 7.62
C THR A 62 -10.89 6.64 7.25
N PRO A 63 -9.74 7.03 6.66
CA PRO A 63 -8.61 6.12 6.43
C PRO A 63 -7.84 5.92 7.73
N VAL A 64 -7.46 4.67 8.02
CA VAL A 64 -6.67 4.31 9.21
C VAL A 64 -5.63 3.24 8.88
N ILE A 65 -4.52 3.23 9.62
CA ILE A 65 -3.62 2.07 9.72
C ILE A 65 -3.78 1.55 11.13
N ARG A 66 -4.24 0.31 11.27
CA ARG A 66 -4.47 -0.35 12.55
C ARG A 66 -3.40 -1.37 12.84
N GLU A 67 -3.01 -1.43 14.10
CA GLU A 67 -2.09 -2.42 14.64
C GLU A 67 -2.91 -3.56 15.26
N TYR A 68 -2.34 -4.72 15.29
CA TYR A 68 -2.73 -5.94 16.02
C TYR A 68 -4.17 -6.02 16.59
N ASN A 69 -4.90 -7.06 16.24
CA ASN A 69 -6.14 -7.54 16.90
C ASN A 69 -7.26 -6.49 17.10
N VAL A 70 -7.27 -5.41 16.35
CA VAL A 70 -8.38 -4.46 16.37
C VAL A 70 -9.59 -5.06 15.65
N PRO A 71 -10.80 -5.03 16.23
CA PRO A 71 -12.00 -5.51 15.56
C PRO A 71 -12.23 -4.86 14.19
N LEU A 72 -12.88 -5.59 13.29
CA LEU A 72 -13.19 -5.14 11.92
C LEU A 72 -14.65 -4.66 11.75
N ASP A 73 -15.40 -4.53 12.83
CA ASP A 73 -16.85 -4.28 12.79
C ASP A 73 -17.21 -2.90 12.22
N ASP A 74 -16.33 -1.92 12.36
CA ASP A 74 -16.47 -0.56 11.84
C ASP A 74 -15.75 -0.33 10.50
N VAL A 75 -15.16 -1.39 9.93
CA VAL A 75 -14.38 -1.33 8.70
C VAL A 75 -15.28 -1.51 7.47
N GLN A 76 -15.14 -0.63 6.49
CA GLN A 76 -15.77 -0.74 5.17
C GLN A 76 -14.87 -1.49 4.19
N GLU A 77 -13.59 -1.09 4.11
CA GLU A 77 -12.58 -1.69 3.24
C GLU A 77 -11.29 -1.92 4.05
N ALA A 78 -10.63 -3.05 3.88
CA ALA A 78 -9.32 -3.27 4.46
C ALA A 78 -8.46 -4.17 3.59
N VAL A 79 -7.17 -3.86 3.59
CA VAL A 79 -6.12 -4.70 3.00
C VAL A 79 -4.87 -4.62 3.85
N GLY A 80 -4.11 -5.70 3.86
CA GLY A 80 -2.74 -5.59 4.31
C GLY A 80 -2.32 -6.60 5.33
N ARG A 81 -1.04 -6.73 5.30
CA ARG A 81 -0.20 -7.40 6.25
C ARG A 81 1.22 -7.03 5.92
N SER A 82 1.87 -6.20 6.69
CA SER A 82 3.31 -5.97 6.64
C SER A 82 3.73 -5.00 7.75
N ASN A 83 4.90 -4.37 7.60
CA ASN A 83 5.50 -3.54 8.63
C ASN A 83 4.98 -2.11 8.58
N ILE A 84 4.68 -1.55 9.74
CA ILE A 84 4.50 -0.11 9.89
C ILE A 84 5.88 0.54 9.75
N LEU A 85 5.97 1.57 8.90
CA LEU A 85 7.20 2.30 8.61
C LEU A 85 7.27 3.63 9.38
N VAL A 86 6.14 4.33 9.45
CA VAL A 86 5.99 5.60 10.17
C VAL A 86 4.83 5.48 11.14
N LYS A 87 5.00 5.98 12.36
CA LYS A 87 3.97 6.02 13.39
C LYS A 87 4.05 7.34 14.15
N ASN A 88 2.91 8.03 14.29
CA ASN A 88 2.81 9.34 14.92
C ASN A 88 3.82 10.36 14.33
N GLY A 89 3.98 10.36 13.01
CA GLY A 89 4.90 11.23 12.29
C GLY A 89 6.39 10.93 12.52
N LYS A 90 6.72 9.75 13.05
CA LYS A 90 8.10 9.34 13.32
C LYS A 90 8.44 8.04 12.62
N VAL A 91 9.61 8.00 12.01
CA VAL A 91 10.19 6.78 11.45
C VAL A 91 10.44 5.76 12.54
N LEU A 92 10.06 4.49 12.30
CA LEU A 92 10.40 3.39 13.20
C LEU A 92 11.82 2.88 12.93
N ASP A 93 12.42 2.28 13.97
CA ASP A 93 13.77 1.68 13.86
C ASP A 93 13.67 0.28 13.22
N PHE A 94 14.38 0.10 12.11
CA PHE A 94 14.44 -1.18 11.40
C PHE A 94 15.79 -1.89 11.57
N GLY A 95 16.68 -1.39 12.43
CA GLY A 95 18.02 -1.94 12.64
C GLY A 95 18.07 -3.39 13.11
N GLY A 96 16.99 -3.88 13.76
CA GLY A 96 16.82 -5.27 14.18
C GLY A 96 16.02 -6.17 13.21
N SER A 97 15.55 -5.65 12.09
CA SER A 97 14.60 -6.35 11.19
C SER A 97 15.27 -7.33 10.22
N GLY A 98 16.57 -7.61 10.37
CA GLY A 98 17.32 -8.55 9.54
C GLY A 98 17.26 -8.21 8.05
N ALA A 99 17.35 -9.23 7.19
CA ALA A 99 17.31 -9.06 5.73
C ALA A 99 16.02 -8.42 5.21
N TYR A 100 14.92 -8.51 5.94
CA TYR A 100 13.65 -7.88 5.57
C TYR A 100 13.69 -6.36 5.70
N GLY A 101 14.26 -5.83 6.77
CA GLY A 101 14.34 -4.38 7.00
C GLY A 101 15.44 -3.69 6.19
N THR A 102 16.59 -4.36 6.02
CA THR A 102 17.77 -3.80 5.35
C THR A 102 17.83 -4.13 3.85
N GLY A 103 17.12 -5.17 3.40
CA GLY A 103 17.13 -5.60 2.00
C GLY A 103 16.48 -4.58 1.08
N VAL A 104 17.16 -4.23 -0.01
CA VAL A 104 16.63 -3.36 -1.06
C VAL A 104 15.79 -4.16 -2.04
N ASN A 105 14.52 -3.78 -2.21
CA ASN A 105 13.56 -4.47 -3.06
C ASN A 105 12.61 -3.46 -3.73
N PRO A 106 11.91 -3.87 -4.82
CA PRO A 106 10.69 -3.19 -5.23
C PRO A 106 9.70 -3.19 -4.06
N ARG A 107 9.02 -2.08 -3.81
CA ARG A 107 8.15 -1.91 -2.65
C ARG A 107 6.90 -1.10 -2.99
N THR A 108 5.82 -1.42 -2.29
CA THR A 108 4.58 -0.64 -2.30
C THR A 108 4.27 -0.19 -0.88
N VAL A 109 4.04 1.09 -0.67
CA VAL A 109 3.76 1.69 0.63
C VAL A 109 2.49 2.53 0.55
N ILE A 110 1.67 2.47 1.58
CA ILE A 110 0.52 3.34 1.79
C ILE A 110 0.71 4.14 3.07
N GLY A 111 0.39 5.43 3.04
CA GLY A 111 0.50 6.31 4.20
C GLY A 111 -0.70 7.23 4.33
N ILE A 112 -0.89 7.77 5.52
CA ILE A 112 -1.97 8.69 5.86
C ILE A 112 -1.34 9.96 6.44
N LYS A 113 -1.76 11.12 5.93
CA LYS A 113 -1.38 12.43 6.44
C LYS A 113 -2.32 12.88 7.56
N PRO A 114 -1.93 13.86 8.40
CA PRO A 114 -2.79 14.39 9.47
C PRO A 114 -4.14 14.93 8.98
N ASP A 115 -4.23 15.37 7.73
CA ASP A 115 -5.46 15.85 7.10
C ASP A 115 -6.33 14.72 6.49
N GLY A 116 -5.98 13.46 6.75
CA GLY A 116 -6.68 12.27 6.24
C GLY A 116 -6.38 11.92 4.78
N LYS A 117 -5.49 12.65 4.10
CA LYS A 117 -5.09 12.29 2.74
C LYS A 117 -4.27 11.01 2.72
N VAL A 118 -4.67 10.09 1.84
CA VAL A 118 -3.92 8.86 1.60
C VAL A 118 -2.84 9.11 0.54
N VAL A 119 -1.64 8.65 0.83
CA VAL A 119 -0.47 8.70 -0.06
C VAL A 119 -0.06 7.27 -0.41
N THR A 120 0.19 7.00 -1.68
CA THR A 120 0.79 5.74 -2.13
C THR A 120 2.15 6.00 -2.74
N LEU A 121 3.12 5.19 -2.36
CA LEU A 121 4.47 5.18 -2.93
C LEU A 121 4.75 3.79 -3.50
N VAL A 122 5.10 3.75 -4.78
CA VAL A 122 5.55 2.52 -5.43
C VAL A 122 6.98 2.74 -5.92
N ASN A 123 7.90 1.90 -5.47
CA ASN A 123 9.30 1.95 -5.84
C ASN A 123 9.67 0.71 -6.64
N ASP A 124 10.21 0.93 -7.83
CA ASP A 124 10.75 -0.14 -8.67
C ASP A 124 12.09 -0.66 -8.12
N GLY A 125 12.51 -1.85 -8.55
CA GLY A 125 13.77 -2.43 -8.11
C GLY A 125 14.11 -3.73 -8.83
N ARG A 126 15.21 -4.40 -8.38
CA ARG A 126 15.75 -5.62 -8.99
C ARG A 126 16.05 -5.47 -10.49
N ASN A 127 16.31 -4.26 -10.96
CA ASN A 127 16.55 -3.90 -12.36
C ASN A 127 17.80 -3.02 -12.47
N ALA A 128 18.93 -3.54 -11.97
CA ALA A 128 20.22 -2.85 -12.04
C ALA A 128 20.66 -2.63 -13.53
N PRO A 129 21.27 -1.50 -13.85
CA PRO A 129 21.60 -0.36 -12.99
C PRO A 129 20.47 0.69 -12.88
N ILE A 130 19.28 0.44 -13.45
CA ILE A 130 18.18 1.41 -13.56
C ILE A 130 17.53 1.67 -12.20
N SER A 131 17.21 0.59 -11.45
CA SER A 131 16.67 0.64 -10.10
C SER A 131 17.07 -0.59 -9.30
N TYR A 132 17.59 -0.37 -8.10
CA TYR A 132 17.97 -1.45 -7.18
C TYR A 132 16.82 -1.81 -6.23
N GLY A 133 15.94 -0.89 -5.96
CA GLY A 133 14.93 -0.97 -4.93
C GLY A 133 15.23 -0.05 -3.74
N ARG A 134 14.48 -0.23 -2.63
CA ARG A 134 14.70 0.50 -1.38
C ARG A 134 14.52 -0.39 -0.17
N SER A 135 15.25 -0.04 0.90
CA SER A 135 15.06 -0.60 2.24
C SER A 135 13.83 -0.01 2.93
N PHE A 136 13.39 -0.61 4.03
CA PHE A 136 12.32 -0.04 4.85
C PHE A 136 12.71 1.32 5.42
N GLN A 137 13.98 1.50 5.84
CA GLN A 137 14.45 2.77 6.37
C GLN A 137 14.31 3.89 5.32
N GLU A 138 14.80 3.67 4.09
CA GLU A 138 14.70 4.67 3.03
C GLU A 138 13.24 5.01 2.67
N LEU A 139 12.34 4.02 2.70
CA LEU A 139 10.92 4.24 2.44
C LEU A 139 10.26 5.01 3.59
N ALA A 140 10.60 4.69 4.82
CA ALA A 140 10.11 5.38 6.00
C ALA A 140 10.51 6.85 5.99
N ASP A 141 11.78 7.15 5.69
CA ASP A 141 12.30 8.52 5.57
C ASP A 141 11.56 9.31 4.46
N ILE A 142 11.26 8.65 3.32
CA ILE A 142 10.48 9.26 2.24
C ILE A 142 9.05 9.56 2.72
N MET A 143 8.37 8.61 3.34
CA MET A 143 6.98 8.80 3.80
C MET A 143 6.88 9.88 4.88
N GLU A 144 7.84 9.93 5.81
CA GLU A 144 7.96 11.02 6.79
C GLU A 144 8.16 12.38 6.09
N SER A 145 9.10 12.46 5.15
CA SER A 145 9.36 13.69 4.38
C SER A 145 8.15 14.17 3.57
N MET A 146 7.27 13.24 3.17
CA MET A 146 5.99 13.55 2.53
C MET A 146 4.92 14.01 3.53
N GLY A 147 5.21 14.03 4.83
CA GLY A 147 4.32 14.45 5.90
C GLY A 147 3.28 13.39 6.27
N CYS A 148 3.57 12.12 6.11
CA CYS A 148 2.70 11.05 6.58
C CYS A 148 2.80 10.92 8.11
N GLU A 149 1.65 10.85 8.77
CA GLU A 149 1.56 10.57 10.20
C GLU A 149 1.72 9.07 10.48
N THR A 150 1.17 8.24 9.57
CA THR A 150 1.35 6.80 9.61
C THR A 150 1.66 6.27 8.20
N ALA A 151 2.47 5.22 8.10
CA ALA A 151 2.74 4.55 6.84
C ALA A 151 2.95 3.05 7.04
N LEU A 152 2.45 2.25 6.10
CA LEU A 152 2.47 0.79 6.10
C LEU A 152 3.08 0.30 4.79
N ASN A 153 4.07 -0.60 4.86
CA ASN A 153 4.50 -1.37 3.69
C ASN A 153 3.43 -2.41 3.34
N LEU A 154 3.22 -2.63 2.06
CA LEU A 154 2.34 -3.68 1.53
C LEU A 154 3.19 -4.81 0.92
N ASP A 155 2.63 -5.64 0.03
CA ASP A 155 3.40 -6.68 -0.67
C ASP A 155 4.48 -6.06 -1.57
N ASP A 156 5.57 -6.78 -1.75
CA ASP A 156 6.79 -6.30 -2.36
C ASP A 156 7.33 -7.21 -3.47
N GLY A 157 8.54 -6.93 -3.94
CA GLY A 157 9.22 -7.74 -4.94
C GLY A 157 8.51 -7.74 -6.29
N GLY A 158 8.25 -8.93 -6.84
CA GLY A 158 7.63 -9.11 -8.15
C GLY A 158 6.16 -8.68 -8.23
N SER A 159 5.48 -8.54 -7.08
CA SER A 159 4.09 -8.06 -7.00
C SER A 159 3.98 -6.54 -7.16
N THR A 160 5.08 -5.82 -6.92
CA THR A 160 5.09 -4.34 -6.92
C THR A 160 4.62 -3.79 -8.26
N THR A 161 3.50 -3.09 -8.24
CA THR A 161 2.84 -2.61 -9.45
C THR A 161 2.09 -1.31 -9.18
N PHE A 162 2.24 -0.34 -10.09
CA PHE A 162 1.41 0.86 -10.15
C PHE A 162 0.75 0.95 -11.53
N HIS A 163 -0.56 1.00 -11.56
CA HIS A 163 -1.33 1.15 -12.78
C HIS A 163 -2.16 2.44 -12.74
N PRO A 164 -1.64 3.56 -13.29
CA PRO A 164 -2.44 4.77 -13.44
C PRO A 164 -3.44 4.58 -14.58
N LYS A 165 -4.66 5.09 -14.42
CA LYS A 165 -5.57 5.23 -15.56
C LYS A 165 -5.07 6.37 -16.43
N PRO A 166 -4.92 6.20 -17.76
CA PRO A 166 -4.62 7.31 -18.66
C PRO A 166 -5.70 8.38 -18.51
N GLN A 167 -5.35 9.52 -17.94
CA GLN A 167 -6.26 10.67 -17.93
C GLN A 167 -6.23 11.28 -19.33
N LYS A 168 -7.40 11.52 -19.93
CA LYS A 168 -7.51 12.44 -21.07
C LYS A 168 -6.92 13.76 -20.60
N THR A 169 -5.85 14.21 -21.24
CA THR A 169 -5.07 15.39 -20.86
C THR A 169 -5.97 16.62 -20.71
N SER A 170 -6.25 17.01 -19.47
CA SER A 170 -6.50 18.41 -19.20
C SER A 170 -5.15 19.11 -19.19
N THR A 171 -5.06 20.30 -19.78
CA THR A 171 -3.87 21.06 -20.11
C THR A 171 -3.00 21.53 -18.90
N HIS A 172 -3.11 20.90 -17.75
CA HIS A 172 -2.24 21.13 -16.60
C HIS A 172 -1.48 19.84 -16.27
N PRO A 173 -0.16 19.78 -16.51
CA PRO A 173 0.65 18.63 -16.14
C PRO A 173 0.66 18.52 -14.60
N ARG A 174 -0.04 17.52 -14.06
CA ARG A 174 0.22 17.10 -12.69
C ARG A 174 1.63 16.53 -12.66
N LYS A 175 2.51 17.16 -11.89
CA LYS A 175 3.86 16.65 -11.67
C LYS A 175 3.77 15.28 -10.99
N ILE A 176 3.94 14.21 -11.76
CA ILE A 176 4.33 12.91 -11.21
C ILE A 176 5.78 13.11 -10.78
N ALA A 177 6.02 13.19 -9.49
CA ALA A 177 7.38 13.25 -8.99
C ALA A 177 8.03 11.88 -9.22
N ASN A 178 8.70 11.71 -10.35
CA ASN A 178 9.66 10.64 -10.52
C ASN A 178 10.86 10.96 -9.65
N ILE A 179 10.93 10.45 -8.45
CA ILE A 179 12.13 10.49 -7.63
C ILE A 179 13.13 9.51 -8.27
N LYS A 180 13.88 10.02 -9.26
CA LYS A 180 15.09 9.36 -9.73
C LYS A 180 16.22 9.69 -8.77
N LYS A 181 16.76 8.69 -8.17
CA LYS A 181 18.00 8.38 -7.45
C LYS A 181 17.75 7.87 -6.07
#